data_30d66032b938051c382349ffb0fe762e
#
_entry.id   30d66032b938051c382349ffb0fe762e
#
_cell.length_a   1.000
_cell.length_b   1.000
_cell.length_c   1.000
_cell.angle_alpha   90.00
_cell.angle_beta   90.00
_cell.angle_gamma   90.00
#
_symmetry.space_group_name_H-M   'P 1'
#
loop_
_entity.id
_entity.type
_entity.pdbx_description
1 polymer ?
#
loop_
_entity_poly.entity_id
_entity_poly.type
_entity_poly.pdbx_seq_one_letter_code
_entity_poly.pdbx_strand_id
1 'polypeptide(L)'
;MLKNLVKYLKPSSTLAINETSKQLEQQGKKIFKFGFGQSPFKVPEDVVEELKNNAYQNKYLPMQGLEELREAVAKYSSKNKNYNYNANNVIIGPGSKELMFL
;
A
#
# COMPACT_ATOMS: atom_id res chain seq x y z
N MET A 1 -5.09 -10.21 -30.06
CA MET A 1 -4.72 -8.89 -30.67
C MET A 1 -4.81 -7.83 -29.56
N LEU A 2 -3.70 -7.19 -29.18
CA LEU A 2 -3.72 -6.13 -28.16
C LEU A 2 -4.39 -4.88 -28.72
N LYS A 3 -5.28 -4.25 -27.93
CA LYS A 3 -5.88 -2.95 -28.27
C LYS A 3 -4.78 -1.91 -28.48
N ASN A 4 -4.96 -1.01 -29.45
CA ASN A 4 -3.96 0.03 -29.74
C ASN A 4 -3.56 0.88 -28.53
N LEU A 5 -4.49 1.13 -27.61
CA LEU A 5 -4.23 1.85 -26.37
C LEU A 5 -3.09 1.23 -25.55
N VAL A 6 -3.01 -0.11 -25.48
CA VAL A 6 -1.99 -0.82 -24.68
C VAL A 6 -0.59 -0.64 -25.25
N LYS A 7 -0.46 -0.42 -26.57
CA LYS A 7 0.83 -0.21 -27.24
C LYS A 7 1.49 1.11 -26.85
N TYR A 8 0.72 2.07 -26.38
CA TYR A 8 1.19 3.41 -25.99
C TYR A 8 1.33 3.60 -24.49
N LEU A 9 1.01 2.57 -23.69
CA LEU A 9 1.23 2.62 -22.24
C LEU A 9 2.73 2.63 -21.96
N LYS A 10 3.18 3.71 -21.34
CA LYS A 10 4.57 3.80 -20.85
C LYS A 10 4.66 3.14 -19.48
N PRO A 11 5.79 2.50 -19.15
CA PRO A 11 6.06 2.05 -17.80
C PRO A 11 5.92 3.20 -16.79
N SER A 12 5.55 2.89 -15.55
CA SER A 12 5.58 3.89 -14.48
C SER A 12 6.98 4.48 -14.39
N SER A 13 7.09 5.81 -14.46
CA SER A 13 8.37 6.53 -14.35
C SER A 13 9.13 6.18 -13.07
N THR A 14 8.40 5.97 -11.98
CA THR A 14 8.98 5.58 -10.69
C THR A 14 9.62 4.20 -10.73
N LEU A 15 8.97 3.22 -11.39
CA LEU A 15 9.53 1.88 -11.57
C LEU A 15 10.75 1.92 -12.49
N ALA A 16 10.69 2.66 -13.60
CA ALA A 16 11.80 2.82 -14.52
C ALA A 16 13.04 3.44 -13.84
N ILE A 17 12.86 4.46 -12.99
CA ILE A 17 13.94 5.05 -12.20
C ILE A 17 14.57 4.03 -11.26
N ASN A 18 13.77 3.19 -10.60
CA ASN A 18 14.27 2.19 -9.70
C ASN A 18 15.07 1.09 -10.41
N GLU A 19 14.57 0.62 -11.57
CA GLU A 19 15.27 -0.36 -12.40
C GLU A 19 16.60 0.19 -12.93
N THR A 20 16.60 1.43 -13.42
CA THR A 20 17.82 2.11 -13.88
C THR A 20 18.82 2.26 -12.73
N SER A 21 18.36 2.62 -11.54
CA SER A 21 19.21 2.73 -10.34
C SER A 21 19.87 1.40 -10.01
N LYS A 22 19.13 0.28 -10.05
CA LYS A 22 19.70 -1.06 -9.82
C LYS A 22 20.76 -1.43 -10.86
N GLN A 23 20.51 -1.15 -12.14
CA GLN A 23 21.47 -1.43 -13.21
C GLN A 23 22.76 -0.63 -13.03
N LEU A 24 22.68 0.63 -12.64
CA LEU A 24 23.83 1.47 -12.38
C LEU A 24 24.65 0.99 -11.16
N GLU A 25 23.99 0.54 -10.11
CA GLU A 25 24.64 -0.09 -8.94
C GLU A 25 25.39 -1.37 -9.32
N GLN A 26 24.78 -2.23 -10.16
CA GLN A 26 25.45 -3.44 -10.67
C GLN A 26 26.70 -3.11 -11.51
N GLN A 27 26.75 -1.93 -12.12
CA GLN A 27 27.91 -1.42 -12.83
C GLN A 27 28.96 -0.77 -11.89
N GLY A 28 28.77 -0.88 -10.57
CA GLY A 28 29.71 -0.33 -9.57
C GLY A 28 29.53 1.17 -9.30
N LYS A 29 28.47 1.81 -9.81
CA LYS A 29 28.22 3.22 -9.56
C LYS A 29 27.55 3.44 -8.21
N LYS A 30 27.99 4.45 -7.46
CA LYS A 30 27.34 4.86 -6.21
C LYS A 30 26.09 5.66 -6.54
N ILE A 31 24.91 5.12 -6.18
CA ILE A 31 23.62 5.75 -6.47
C ILE A 31 22.91 6.15 -5.18
N PHE A 32 22.41 7.38 -5.13
CA PHE A 32 21.54 7.86 -4.07
C PHE A 32 20.08 7.77 -4.55
N LYS A 33 19.29 6.86 -3.95
CA LYS A 33 17.91 6.54 -4.39
C LYS A 33 16.88 7.46 -3.73
N PHE A 34 16.42 8.46 -4.45
CA PHE A 34 15.33 9.35 -4.03
C PHE A 34 14.04 9.15 -4.86
N GLY A 35 13.97 8.08 -5.66
CA GLY A 35 12.87 7.81 -6.57
C GLY A 35 11.59 7.28 -5.91
N PHE A 36 11.68 6.73 -4.69
CA PHE A 36 10.55 6.22 -3.92
C PHE A 36 10.41 6.90 -2.58
N GLY A 37 9.18 7.27 -2.22
CA GLY A 37 8.82 7.68 -0.88
C GLY A 37 8.62 6.48 0.06
N GLN A 38 9.54 5.51 0.04
CA GLN A 38 9.49 4.34 0.90
C GLN A 38 10.13 4.64 2.25
N SER A 39 9.45 4.25 3.34
CA SER A 39 10.01 4.36 4.68
C SER A 39 11.34 3.59 4.79
N PRO A 40 12.41 4.20 5.33
CA PRO A 40 13.66 3.50 5.59
C PRO A 40 13.61 2.64 6.86
N PHE A 41 12.57 2.77 7.67
CA PHE A 41 12.39 2.03 8.91
C PHE A 41 11.79 0.65 8.65
N LYS A 42 12.20 -0.31 9.45
CA LYS A 42 11.58 -1.64 9.45
C LYS A 42 10.13 -1.56 9.92
N VAL A 43 9.32 -2.54 9.54
CA VAL A 43 7.99 -2.72 10.11
C VAL A 43 8.14 -2.97 11.62
N PRO A 44 7.33 -2.33 12.49
CA PRO A 44 7.36 -2.59 13.92
C PRO A 44 7.16 -4.08 14.24
N GLU A 45 7.87 -4.58 15.26
CA GLU A 45 7.89 -6.02 15.54
C GLU A 45 6.53 -6.57 15.96
N ASP A 46 5.74 -5.79 16.72
CA ASP A 46 4.37 -6.12 17.09
C ASP A 46 3.47 -6.35 15.86
N VAL A 47 3.63 -5.56 14.80
CA VAL A 47 2.91 -5.75 13.52
C VAL A 47 3.36 -7.03 12.81
N VAL A 48 4.66 -7.32 12.84
CA VAL A 48 5.21 -8.55 12.25
C VAL A 48 4.70 -9.79 12.99
N GLU A 49 4.66 -9.75 14.30
CA GLU A 49 4.15 -10.86 15.13
C GLU A 49 2.65 -11.07 14.91
N GLU A 50 1.87 -10.00 14.85
CA GLU A 50 0.43 -10.10 14.58
C GLU A 50 0.17 -10.73 13.20
N LEU A 51 0.93 -10.38 12.18
CA LEU A 51 0.84 -11.03 10.86
C LEU A 51 1.16 -12.52 10.94
N LYS A 52 2.23 -12.92 11.65
CA LYS A 52 2.60 -14.34 11.83
C LYS A 52 1.49 -15.11 12.53
N ASN A 53 0.93 -14.54 13.60
CA ASN A 53 -0.11 -15.15 14.41
C ASN A 53 -1.44 -15.33 13.66
N ASN A 54 -1.67 -14.54 12.61
CA ASN A 54 -2.92 -14.57 11.83
C ASN A 54 -2.73 -15.08 10.39
N ALA A 55 -1.52 -15.46 9.99
CA ALA A 55 -1.23 -15.90 8.62
C ALA A 55 -1.99 -17.16 8.17
N TYR A 56 -2.51 -17.95 9.11
CA TYR A 56 -3.32 -19.14 8.83
C TYR A 56 -4.79 -18.83 8.50
N GLN A 57 -5.25 -17.61 8.71
CA GLN A 57 -6.64 -17.23 8.47
C GLN A 57 -6.94 -17.22 6.96
N ASN A 58 -7.96 -17.96 6.56
CA ASN A 58 -8.34 -18.12 5.15
C ASN A 58 -9.83 -17.83 4.88
N LYS A 59 -10.53 -17.23 5.82
CA LYS A 59 -11.95 -16.89 5.66
C LYS A 59 -12.13 -15.67 4.78
N TYR A 60 -13.19 -15.66 3.99
CA TYR A 60 -13.61 -14.43 3.30
C TYR A 60 -14.03 -13.37 4.31
N LEU A 61 -13.62 -12.16 4.05
CA LEU A 61 -14.02 -10.98 4.81
C LEU A 61 -15.23 -10.29 4.17
N PRO A 62 -15.95 -9.44 4.93
CA PRO A 62 -16.93 -8.53 4.34
C PRO A 62 -16.30 -7.66 3.25
N MET A 63 -17.08 -7.25 2.25
CA MET A 63 -16.59 -6.40 1.15
C MET A 63 -15.92 -5.11 1.63
N GLN A 64 -16.37 -4.54 2.72
CA GLN A 64 -15.78 -3.34 3.32
C GLN A 64 -14.50 -3.61 4.12
N GLY A 65 -14.12 -4.87 4.30
CA GLY A 65 -12.99 -5.29 5.11
C GLY A 65 -13.36 -5.66 6.55
N LEU A 66 -12.36 -6.08 7.31
CA LEU A 66 -12.49 -6.54 8.70
C LEU A 66 -13.11 -5.45 9.58
N GLU A 67 -14.17 -5.79 10.32
CA GLU A 67 -14.96 -4.82 11.09
C GLU A 67 -14.12 -4.16 12.20
N GLU A 68 -13.36 -4.95 12.94
CA GLU A 68 -12.50 -4.46 14.02
C GLU A 68 -11.44 -3.47 13.50
N LEU A 69 -10.91 -3.70 12.30
CA LEU A 69 -9.97 -2.77 11.67
C LEU A 69 -10.69 -1.48 11.26
N ARG A 70 -11.90 -1.56 10.70
CA ARG A 70 -12.70 -0.39 10.32
C ARG A 70 -13.06 0.47 11.54
N GLU A 71 -13.42 -0.15 12.67
CA GLU A 71 -13.66 0.53 13.92
C GLU A 71 -12.41 1.24 14.45
N ALA A 72 -11.26 0.56 14.43
CA ALA A 72 -9.99 1.13 14.86
C ALA A 72 -9.60 2.34 14.00
N VAL A 73 -9.75 2.26 12.68
CA VAL A 73 -9.50 3.37 11.75
C VAL A 73 -10.45 4.53 11.99
N ALA A 74 -11.74 4.26 12.17
CA ALA A 74 -12.75 5.28 12.45
C ALA A 74 -12.42 6.02 13.75
N LYS A 75 -12.11 5.30 14.83
CA LYS A 75 -11.71 5.85 16.13
C LYS A 75 -10.45 6.71 16.04
N TYR A 76 -9.44 6.22 15.32
CA TYR A 76 -8.19 6.98 15.09
C TYR A 76 -8.44 8.27 14.31
N SER A 77 -9.21 8.20 13.24
CA SER A 77 -9.52 9.35 12.39
C SER A 77 -10.38 10.39 13.11
N SER A 78 -11.33 9.96 13.95
CA SER A 78 -12.17 10.85 14.74
C SER A 78 -11.37 11.66 15.75
N LYS A 79 -10.37 11.05 16.40
CA LYS A 79 -9.50 11.75 17.36
C LYS A 79 -8.70 12.89 16.75
N ASN A 80 -8.31 12.76 15.49
CA ASN A 80 -7.35 13.65 14.85
C ASN A 80 -8.00 14.77 14.00
N LYS A 81 -9.31 14.71 13.72
CA LYS A 81 -9.94 15.58 12.72
C LYS A 81 -11.25 16.27 13.15
N ASN A 82 -11.65 16.23 14.39
CA ASN A 82 -12.92 16.80 14.89
C ASN A 82 -14.20 16.29 14.17
N TYR A 83 -14.12 15.16 13.49
CA TYR A 83 -15.27 14.48 12.88
C TYR A 83 -15.53 13.17 13.62
N ASN A 84 -16.81 12.81 13.69
CA ASN A 84 -17.22 11.56 14.33
C ASN A 84 -17.47 10.50 13.26
N TYR A 85 -16.45 9.70 12.99
CA TYR A 85 -16.52 8.56 12.06
C TYR A 85 -16.93 7.29 12.81
N ASN A 86 -17.62 6.40 12.11
CA ASN A 86 -17.92 5.04 12.55
C ASN A 86 -17.44 4.03 11.50
N ALA A 87 -17.52 2.73 11.79
CA ALA A 87 -17.05 1.68 10.90
C ALA A 87 -17.68 1.69 9.50
N ASN A 88 -18.92 2.20 9.35
CA ASN A 88 -19.58 2.29 8.06
C ASN A 88 -19.03 3.41 7.16
N ASN A 89 -18.24 4.30 7.71
CA ASN A 89 -17.55 5.34 6.93
C ASN A 89 -16.15 4.88 6.46
N VAL A 90 -15.79 3.63 6.68
CA VAL A 90 -14.45 3.09 6.38
C VAL A 90 -14.55 1.90 5.45
N ILE A 91 -13.73 1.90 4.41
CA ILE A 91 -13.49 0.77 3.51
C ILE A 91 -12.01 0.43 3.58
N ILE A 92 -11.69 -0.86 3.72
CA ILE A 92 -10.33 -1.38 3.70
C ILE A 92 -10.09 -2.06 2.35
N GLY A 93 -8.97 -1.75 1.72
CA GLY A 93 -8.58 -2.35 0.44
C GLY A 93 -7.06 -2.47 0.30
N PRO A 94 -6.58 -3.14 -0.76
CA PRO A 94 -5.16 -3.46 -0.95
C PRO A 94 -4.32 -2.26 -1.43
N GLY A 95 -4.63 -1.09 -0.96
CA GLY A 95 -3.89 0.15 -1.24
C GLY A 95 -4.79 1.30 -1.68
N SER A 96 -4.33 2.51 -1.42
CA SER A 96 -5.11 3.74 -1.66
C SER A 96 -5.46 3.98 -3.12
N LYS A 97 -4.62 3.56 -4.06
CA LYS A 97 -4.89 3.76 -5.49
C LYS A 97 -6.12 2.99 -5.96
N GLU A 98 -6.29 1.75 -5.53
CA GLU A 98 -7.47 0.95 -5.86
C GLU A 98 -8.73 1.58 -5.27
N LEU A 99 -8.68 1.98 -4.00
CA LEU A 99 -9.80 2.63 -3.32
C LEU A 99 -10.23 3.97 -3.94
N MET A 100 -9.35 4.64 -4.69
CA MET A 100 -9.73 5.87 -5.40
C MET A 100 -10.55 5.61 -6.67
N PHE A 101 -10.64 4.36 -7.14
CA PHE A 101 -11.42 3.97 -8.32
C PHE A 101 -12.75 3.27 -7.96
N LEU A 102 -13.00 3.02 -6.69
CA LEU A 102 -14.25 2.49 -6.17
C LEU A 102 -15.24 3.61 -5.88
#